data_891064444110925a2a0584ba123d9aa5
#
_entry.id   891064444110925a2a0584ba123d9aa5
#
_cell.length_a   1.000
_cell.length_b   1.000
_cell.length_c   1.000
_cell.angle_alpha   90.00
_cell.angle_beta   90.00
_cell.angle_gamma   90.00
#
_symmetry.space_group_name_H-M   'P 1'
#
loop_
_entity.id
_entity.type
_entity.pdbx_description
1 polymer ?
#
loop_
_entity_poly.entity_id
_entity_poly.type
_entity_poly.pdbx_seq_one_letter_code
_entity_poly.pdbx_strand_id
1 'polypeptide(L)'
;MGGPTPDLSIILVNWNACETTADALASIERHAKGLRLETFVVDNGTTKDDSVRELPRRFPWTQFIANARNMGFSIANNQGIARAAGRYVLLLNNDTVQIEEALKAAVDYMDAHAEVGALGILHRNADEARSPQPSAYPFPQPWRELLTLAGLRSGAGDGAPRAIDAEKDVDWVCGSFLLMRRACLDAIGPLDERFFIYDEDIDWCRRAWNAGWKIRFWPGASMVHVGAAARPFMKDKTFVHFRSHLSFFRKHHGPLPAMLYYLIMVGRLTFATIIQTLKWMIGQASFAQVRERSNRQMQFALLRHGRTGG
;
A
#
# COMPACT_ATOMS: atom_id res chain seq x y z
N MET A 1 -2.92 0.19 -36.43
CA MET A 1 -3.25 1.58 -36.07
C MET A 1 -3.71 1.55 -34.61
N GLY A 2 -2.92 2.10 -33.69
CA GLY A 2 -3.29 2.13 -32.27
C GLY A 2 -4.49 3.08 -32.07
N GLY A 3 -5.45 2.65 -31.27
CA GLY A 3 -6.54 3.51 -30.83
C GLY A 3 -6.01 4.73 -30.06
N PRO A 4 -6.85 5.72 -29.76
CA PRO A 4 -6.43 6.89 -28.98
C PRO A 4 -5.91 6.46 -27.60
N THR A 5 -4.80 7.07 -27.17
CA THR A 5 -4.17 6.82 -25.88
C THR A 5 -5.18 6.91 -24.74
N PRO A 6 -5.29 5.94 -23.83
CA PRO A 6 -6.14 6.03 -22.66
C PRO A 6 -5.77 7.24 -21.79
N ASP A 7 -6.76 7.84 -21.15
CA ASP A 7 -6.51 8.89 -20.17
C ASP A 7 -5.95 8.31 -18.88
N LEU A 8 -6.48 7.15 -18.47
CA LEU A 8 -6.13 6.50 -17.21
C LEU A 8 -6.03 4.98 -17.38
N SER A 9 -4.93 4.41 -16.92
CA SER A 9 -4.76 2.96 -16.71
C SER A 9 -4.95 2.67 -15.21
N ILE A 10 -5.91 1.83 -14.85
CA ILE A 10 -6.16 1.42 -13.47
C ILE A 10 -5.61 0.01 -13.27
N ILE A 11 -4.87 -0.22 -12.20
CA ILE A 11 -4.31 -1.52 -11.83
C ILE A 11 -4.84 -1.91 -10.46
N LEU A 12 -5.54 -3.05 -10.40
CA LEU A 12 -6.01 -3.66 -9.16
C LEU A 12 -5.33 -5.02 -8.99
N VAL A 13 -4.78 -5.26 -7.80
CA VAL A 13 -4.24 -6.57 -7.43
C VAL A 13 -5.29 -7.31 -6.59
N ASN A 14 -5.72 -8.46 -7.07
CA ASN A 14 -6.62 -9.36 -6.34
C ASN A 14 -5.84 -10.51 -5.71
N TRP A 15 -6.23 -10.89 -4.48
CA TRP A 15 -5.75 -12.11 -3.83
C TRP A 15 -6.77 -12.60 -2.80
N ASN A 16 -7.49 -13.67 -3.13
CA ASN A 16 -8.54 -14.25 -2.28
C ASN A 16 -9.60 -13.23 -1.82
N ALA A 17 -10.05 -12.36 -2.72
CA ALA A 17 -10.94 -11.25 -2.40
C ALA A 17 -11.93 -10.96 -3.56
N CYS A 18 -12.57 -12.00 -4.09
CA CYS A 18 -13.43 -11.92 -5.28
C CYS A 18 -14.50 -10.84 -5.17
N GLU A 19 -15.33 -10.87 -4.13
CA GLU A 19 -16.45 -9.93 -4.00
C GLU A 19 -15.97 -8.50 -3.73
N THR A 20 -14.94 -8.33 -2.90
CA THR A 20 -14.37 -7.01 -2.65
C THR A 20 -13.82 -6.37 -3.93
N THR A 21 -13.12 -7.18 -4.76
CA THR A 21 -12.62 -6.74 -6.06
C THR A 21 -13.75 -6.44 -7.03
N ALA A 22 -14.82 -7.24 -6.99
CA ALA A 22 -16.02 -7.00 -7.80
C ALA A 22 -16.72 -5.69 -7.43
N ASP A 23 -16.83 -5.37 -6.15
CA ASP A 23 -17.40 -4.10 -5.68
C ASP A 23 -16.55 -2.89 -6.16
N ALA A 24 -15.22 -3.02 -6.08
CA ALA A 24 -14.31 -2.00 -6.61
C ALA A 24 -14.52 -1.78 -8.12
N LEU A 25 -14.56 -2.85 -8.92
CA LEU A 25 -14.77 -2.79 -10.36
C LEU A 25 -16.14 -2.21 -10.73
N ALA A 26 -17.20 -2.64 -10.05
CA ALA A 26 -18.55 -2.09 -10.27
C ALA A 26 -18.61 -0.59 -9.93
N SER A 27 -17.86 -0.13 -8.93
CA SER A 27 -17.79 1.29 -8.60
C SER A 27 -17.02 2.09 -9.66
N ILE A 28 -15.94 1.55 -10.22
CA ILE A 28 -15.21 2.16 -11.35
C ILE A 28 -16.13 2.31 -12.56
N GLU A 29 -16.83 1.23 -12.95
CA GLU A 29 -17.76 1.26 -14.09
C GLU A 29 -18.84 2.34 -13.95
N ARG A 30 -19.34 2.52 -12.72
CA ARG A 30 -20.40 3.50 -12.41
C ARG A 30 -19.90 4.94 -12.43
N HIS A 31 -18.68 5.19 -11.92
CA HIS A 31 -18.19 6.52 -11.59
C HIS A 31 -16.99 7.00 -12.44
N ALA A 32 -16.66 6.33 -13.52
CA ALA A 32 -15.54 6.71 -14.38
C ALA A 32 -15.99 7.32 -15.73
N LYS A 33 -17.13 7.97 -15.75
CA LYS A 33 -17.69 8.57 -16.96
C LYS A 33 -16.79 9.70 -17.48
N GLY A 34 -16.70 9.81 -18.81
CA GLY A 34 -15.94 10.87 -19.47
C GLY A 34 -14.41 10.66 -19.51
N LEU A 35 -13.93 9.47 -19.11
CA LEU A 35 -12.53 9.05 -19.26
C LEU A 35 -12.41 7.87 -20.22
N ARG A 36 -11.36 7.88 -21.01
CA ARG A 36 -10.91 6.68 -21.75
C ARG A 36 -10.06 5.84 -20.82
N LEU A 37 -10.65 4.74 -20.36
CA LEU A 37 -10.02 3.85 -19.38
C LEU A 37 -9.47 2.58 -20.01
N GLU A 38 -8.42 2.07 -19.43
CA GLU A 38 -8.08 0.66 -19.44
C GLU A 38 -7.89 0.20 -18.00
N THR A 39 -8.33 -1.00 -17.69
CA THR A 39 -8.28 -1.54 -16.33
C THR A 39 -7.70 -2.94 -16.34
N PHE A 40 -6.66 -3.12 -15.53
CA PHE A 40 -5.97 -4.40 -15.35
C PHE A 40 -6.34 -4.96 -13.98
N VAL A 41 -6.81 -6.21 -13.96
CA VAL A 41 -7.00 -6.98 -12.74
C VAL A 41 -5.92 -8.05 -12.70
N VAL A 42 -5.01 -7.93 -11.74
CA VAL A 42 -3.95 -8.92 -11.55
C VAL A 42 -4.32 -9.83 -10.41
N ASP A 43 -4.78 -11.04 -10.73
CA ASP A 43 -4.99 -12.08 -9.74
C ASP A 43 -3.64 -12.65 -9.30
N ASN A 44 -3.32 -12.47 -8.04
CA ASN A 44 -2.01 -12.80 -7.50
C ASN A 44 -1.96 -14.19 -6.86
N GLY A 45 -2.48 -15.20 -7.57
CA GLY A 45 -2.47 -16.59 -7.14
C GLY A 45 -3.55 -16.89 -6.11
N THR A 46 -4.79 -16.52 -6.40
CA THR A 46 -5.97 -16.86 -5.60
C THR A 46 -6.19 -18.37 -5.53
N THR A 47 -6.43 -18.88 -4.32
CA THR A 47 -6.66 -20.32 -4.07
C THR A 47 -7.87 -20.59 -3.16
N LYS A 48 -8.54 -19.53 -2.63
CA LYS A 48 -9.59 -19.68 -1.63
C LYS A 48 -10.97 -19.20 -2.08
N ASP A 49 -11.05 -18.65 -3.27
CA ASP A 49 -12.30 -18.24 -3.90
C ASP A 49 -12.21 -18.41 -5.43
N ASP A 50 -13.29 -18.11 -6.12
CA ASP A 50 -13.41 -18.28 -7.57
C ASP A 50 -13.02 -17.04 -8.40
N SER A 51 -12.20 -16.13 -7.86
CA SER A 51 -11.82 -14.87 -8.50
C SER A 51 -11.36 -15.04 -9.94
N VAL A 52 -10.52 -16.06 -10.20
CA VAL A 52 -9.93 -16.32 -11.54
C VAL A 52 -10.99 -16.57 -12.60
N ARG A 53 -12.12 -17.19 -12.22
CA ARG A 53 -13.22 -17.49 -13.12
C ARG A 53 -14.28 -16.38 -13.13
N GLU A 54 -14.65 -15.88 -11.96
CA GLU A 54 -15.79 -14.98 -11.80
C GLU A 54 -15.49 -13.55 -12.23
N LEU A 55 -14.30 -13.01 -11.89
CA LEU A 55 -13.99 -11.63 -12.22
C LEU A 55 -13.95 -11.36 -13.73
N PRO A 56 -13.27 -12.16 -14.58
CA PRO A 56 -13.28 -11.94 -16.03
C PRO A 56 -14.68 -12.11 -16.65
N ARG A 57 -15.52 -13.00 -16.08
CA ARG A 57 -16.88 -13.21 -16.54
C ARG A 57 -17.81 -12.03 -16.21
N ARG A 58 -17.68 -11.47 -14.99
CA ARG A 58 -18.49 -10.35 -14.51
C ARG A 58 -18.06 -9.01 -15.12
N PHE A 59 -16.77 -8.85 -15.39
CA PHE A 59 -16.17 -7.60 -15.85
C PHE A 59 -15.32 -7.81 -17.13
N PRO A 60 -15.96 -8.20 -18.26
CA PRO A 60 -15.24 -8.54 -19.50
C PRO A 60 -14.54 -7.34 -20.15
N TRP A 61 -14.80 -6.13 -19.68
CA TRP A 61 -14.12 -4.90 -20.12
C TRP A 61 -12.74 -4.72 -19.46
N THR A 62 -12.36 -5.57 -18.50
CA THR A 62 -11.05 -5.54 -17.86
C THR A 62 -10.06 -6.48 -18.56
N GLN A 63 -8.78 -6.13 -18.46
CA GLN A 63 -7.69 -7.03 -18.86
C GLN A 63 -7.25 -7.85 -17.64
N PHE A 64 -7.46 -9.16 -17.68
CA PHE A 64 -7.20 -10.05 -16.56
C PHE A 64 -5.84 -10.72 -16.70
N ILE A 65 -5.03 -10.71 -15.65
CA ILE A 65 -3.71 -11.34 -15.56
C ILE A 65 -3.75 -12.29 -14.36
N ALA A 66 -3.52 -13.60 -14.59
CA ALA A 66 -3.51 -14.60 -13.54
C ALA A 66 -2.10 -15.09 -13.23
N ASN A 67 -1.67 -14.98 -11.98
CA ASN A 67 -0.43 -15.55 -11.48
C ASN A 67 -0.69 -16.94 -10.87
N ALA A 68 0.23 -17.87 -11.08
CA ALA A 68 0.13 -19.22 -10.50
C ALA A 68 0.30 -19.23 -8.97
N ARG A 69 0.86 -18.16 -8.39
CA ARG A 69 1.10 -18.01 -6.95
C ARG A 69 1.18 -16.54 -6.57
N ASN A 70 1.11 -16.25 -5.28
CA ASN A 70 1.32 -14.90 -4.79
C ASN A 70 2.79 -14.45 -5.01
N MET A 71 2.97 -13.50 -5.92
CA MET A 71 4.28 -12.94 -6.30
C MET A 71 4.66 -11.70 -5.47
N GLY A 72 3.77 -11.21 -4.61
CA GLY A 72 3.90 -9.95 -3.91
C GLY A 72 3.20 -8.80 -4.62
N PHE A 73 2.96 -7.72 -3.89
CA PHE A 73 2.17 -6.57 -4.37
C PHE A 73 2.91 -5.79 -5.45
N SER A 74 4.22 -5.56 -5.28
CA SER A 74 5.04 -4.82 -6.26
C SER A 74 5.11 -5.51 -7.61
N ILE A 75 5.42 -6.82 -7.63
CA ILE A 75 5.50 -7.59 -8.89
C ILE A 75 4.14 -7.62 -9.59
N ALA A 76 3.06 -7.87 -8.83
CA ALA A 76 1.72 -7.92 -9.41
C ALA A 76 1.32 -6.56 -10.03
N ASN A 77 1.56 -5.45 -9.33
CA ASN A 77 1.33 -4.12 -9.92
C ASN A 77 2.20 -3.86 -11.14
N ASN A 78 3.48 -4.24 -11.11
CA ASN A 78 4.39 -4.05 -12.23
C ASN A 78 3.95 -4.80 -13.50
N GLN A 79 3.29 -5.95 -13.37
CA GLN A 79 2.70 -6.65 -14.52
C GLN A 79 1.61 -5.84 -15.21
N GLY A 80 0.79 -5.11 -14.44
CA GLY A 80 -0.18 -4.16 -14.96
C GLY A 80 0.50 -2.91 -15.53
N ILE A 81 1.46 -2.32 -14.81
CA ILE A 81 2.24 -1.15 -15.24
C ILE A 81 2.89 -1.40 -16.60
N ALA A 82 3.49 -2.58 -16.80
CA ALA A 82 4.17 -2.93 -18.05
C ALA A 82 3.24 -2.99 -19.27
N ARG A 83 1.93 -3.14 -19.06
CA ARG A 83 0.90 -3.19 -20.13
C ARG A 83 0.14 -1.88 -20.26
N ALA A 84 0.22 -1.03 -19.25
CA ALA A 84 -0.51 0.22 -19.18
C ALA A 84 0.00 1.22 -20.21
N ALA A 85 -0.91 1.81 -20.99
CA ALA A 85 -0.64 2.81 -22.03
C ALA A 85 -1.19 4.21 -21.71
N GLY A 86 -1.91 4.36 -20.59
CA GLY A 86 -2.56 5.60 -20.19
C GLY A 86 -1.59 6.74 -19.88
N ARG A 87 -2.05 7.98 -20.08
CA ARG A 87 -1.31 9.19 -19.67
C ARG A 87 -1.04 9.24 -18.18
N TYR A 88 -1.92 8.62 -17.43
CA TYR A 88 -1.79 8.39 -15.99
C TYR A 88 -1.96 6.90 -15.67
N VAL A 89 -1.27 6.45 -14.62
CA VAL A 89 -1.37 5.08 -14.11
C VAL A 89 -1.80 5.15 -12.65
N LEU A 90 -2.92 4.52 -12.32
CA LEU A 90 -3.45 4.45 -10.96
C LEU A 90 -3.22 3.07 -10.38
N LEU A 91 -2.44 2.97 -9.31
CA LEU A 91 -2.49 1.81 -8.43
C LEU A 91 -3.68 2.00 -7.49
N LEU A 92 -4.60 1.04 -7.51
CA LEU A 92 -5.83 1.10 -6.74
C LEU A 92 -6.02 -0.21 -5.96
N ASN A 93 -6.17 -0.12 -4.64
CA ASN A 93 -6.48 -1.30 -3.85
C ASN A 93 -7.85 -1.86 -4.23
N ASN A 94 -7.96 -3.17 -4.21
CA ASN A 94 -9.19 -3.88 -4.53
C ASN A 94 -10.29 -3.80 -3.44
N ASP A 95 -9.99 -3.19 -2.30
CA ASP A 95 -10.93 -2.89 -1.22
C ASP A 95 -11.31 -1.40 -1.15
N THR A 96 -11.36 -0.76 -2.31
CA THR A 96 -11.77 0.63 -2.49
C THR A 96 -13.09 0.70 -3.26
N VAL A 97 -13.91 1.66 -2.92
CA VAL A 97 -15.16 1.96 -3.64
C VAL A 97 -15.12 3.42 -4.08
N GLN A 98 -15.21 3.64 -5.39
CA GLN A 98 -15.27 4.97 -5.95
C GLN A 98 -16.63 5.60 -5.60
N ILE A 99 -16.58 6.84 -5.19
CA ILE A 99 -17.77 7.66 -4.94
C ILE A 99 -17.66 8.92 -5.79
N GLU A 100 -18.75 9.34 -6.36
CA GLU A 100 -18.78 10.51 -7.26
C GLU A 100 -17.81 10.34 -8.45
N GLU A 101 -17.48 11.40 -9.14
CA GLU A 101 -16.57 11.40 -10.30
C GLU A 101 -15.09 11.57 -9.88
N ALA A 102 -14.68 10.93 -8.78
CA ALA A 102 -13.35 11.12 -8.18
C ALA A 102 -12.19 10.82 -9.13
N LEU A 103 -12.33 9.81 -10.00
CA LEU A 103 -11.30 9.45 -10.98
C LEU A 103 -11.11 10.55 -12.02
N LYS A 104 -12.23 11.09 -12.54
CA LYS A 104 -12.16 12.19 -13.51
C LYS A 104 -11.61 13.45 -12.88
N ALA A 105 -12.08 13.81 -11.71
CA ALA A 105 -11.60 14.98 -10.98
C ALA A 105 -10.08 14.89 -10.69
N ALA A 106 -9.58 13.70 -10.34
CA ALA A 106 -8.14 13.47 -10.11
C ALA A 106 -7.32 13.60 -11.41
N VAL A 107 -7.83 13.10 -12.54
CA VAL A 107 -7.17 13.28 -13.85
C VAL A 107 -7.16 14.75 -14.27
N ASP A 108 -8.29 15.46 -14.16
CA ASP A 108 -8.39 16.89 -14.48
C ASP A 108 -7.43 17.72 -13.60
N TYR A 109 -7.33 17.37 -12.32
CA TYR A 109 -6.37 17.99 -11.41
C TYR A 109 -4.92 17.78 -11.90
N MET A 110 -4.56 16.55 -12.26
CA MET A 110 -3.23 16.24 -12.77
C MET A 110 -2.94 16.95 -14.10
N ASP A 111 -3.94 17.11 -14.97
CA ASP A 111 -3.78 17.86 -16.23
C ASP A 111 -3.48 19.34 -15.98
N ALA A 112 -4.04 19.92 -14.92
CA ALA A 112 -3.80 21.33 -14.54
C ALA A 112 -2.46 21.55 -13.80
N HIS A 113 -1.79 20.49 -13.30
CA HIS A 113 -0.59 20.59 -12.44
C HIS A 113 0.55 19.75 -12.99
N ALA A 114 1.26 20.25 -14.00
CA ALA A 114 2.31 19.51 -14.73
C ALA A 114 3.51 19.09 -13.84
N GLU A 115 3.77 19.81 -12.76
CA GLU A 115 4.84 19.54 -11.79
C GLU A 115 4.54 18.36 -10.86
N VAL A 116 3.27 17.91 -10.79
CA VAL A 116 2.86 16.81 -9.94
C VAL A 116 3.15 15.48 -10.60
N GLY A 117 4.05 14.69 -9.99
CA GLY A 117 4.42 13.34 -10.43
C GLY A 117 3.46 12.28 -9.91
N ALA A 118 2.92 12.47 -8.70
CA ALA A 118 1.89 11.59 -8.14
C ALA A 118 0.87 12.36 -7.30
N LEU A 119 -0.37 11.85 -7.33
CA LEU A 119 -1.52 12.39 -6.59
C LEU A 119 -2.15 11.31 -5.71
N GLY A 120 -2.41 11.66 -4.46
CA GLY A 120 -3.32 10.93 -3.56
C GLY A 120 -4.54 11.80 -3.25
N ILE A 121 -5.68 11.15 -3.05
CA ILE A 121 -6.96 11.79 -2.70
C ILE A 121 -7.40 11.45 -1.28
N LEU A 122 -8.47 12.07 -0.82
CA LEU A 122 -9.02 11.80 0.51
C LEU A 122 -9.60 10.38 0.58
N HIS A 123 -9.11 9.58 1.51
CA HIS A 123 -9.74 8.30 1.84
C HIS A 123 -10.78 8.49 2.93
N ARG A 124 -11.86 7.73 2.83
CA ARG A 124 -12.93 7.68 3.82
C ARG A 124 -13.09 6.27 4.34
N ASN A 125 -13.32 6.12 5.63
CA ASN A 125 -13.68 4.84 6.23
C ASN A 125 -15.03 4.34 5.70
N ALA A 126 -15.26 3.04 5.78
CA ALA A 126 -16.54 2.43 5.41
C ALA A 126 -17.62 2.55 6.53
N ASP A 127 -17.37 3.40 7.55
CA ASP A 127 -18.35 3.71 8.60
C ASP A 127 -19.49 4.59 8.07
N GLU A 128 -20.59 4.69 8.84
CA GLU A 128 -21.74 5.51 8.46
C GLU A 128 -21.40 6.99 8.28
N ALA A 129 -20.47 7.50 9.09
CA ALA A 129 -20.04 8.89 9.05
C ALA A 129 -19.09 9.19 7.88
N ARG A 130 -18.61 8.16 7.15
CA ARG A 130 -17.56 8.32 6.12
C ARG A 130 -16.38 9.13 6.66
N SER A 131 -15.97 8.84 7.88
CA SER A 131 -14.91 9.57 8.57
C SER A 131 -13.61 9.58 7.75
N PRO A 132 -12.83 10.66 7.77
CA PRO A 132 -11.57 10.73 7.04
C PRO A 132 -10.58 9.66 7.51
N GLN A 133 -9.93 9.00 6.55
CA GLN A 133 -8.85 8.05 6.78
C GLN A 133 -7.53 8.64 6.30
N PRO A 134 -6.47 8.63 7.13
CA PRO A 134 -5.16 9.13 6.70
C PRO A 134 -4.62 8.36 5.48
N SER A 135 -4.18 9.11 4.45
CA SER A 135 -3.69 8.54 3.19
C SER A 135 -2.41 9.20 2.66
N ALA A 136 -1.88 10.19 3.39
CA ALA A 136 -0.63 10.86 3.05
C ALA A 136 0.21 11.11 4.30
N TYR A 137 1.53 10.98 4.20
CA TYR A 137 2.41 10.93 5.35
C TYR A 137 3.80 11.49 5.05
N PRO A 138 4.59 11.83 6.09
CA PRO A 138 6.01 12.12 5.95
C PRO A 138 6.82 10.82 5.75
N PHE A 139 8.00 10.93 5.09
CA PHE A 139 8.89 9.78 4.97
C PHE A 139 9.31 9.22 6.32
N PRO A 140 9.42 7.88 6.45
CA PRO A 140 9.97 7.25 7.62
C PRO A 140 11.40 7.77 7.91
N GLN A 141 11.65 8.10 9.18
CA GLN A 141 12.94 8.56 9.65
C GLN A 141 13.44 7.68 10.80
N PRO A 142 14.68 7.15 10.76
CA PRO A 142 15.18 6.25 11.80
C PRO A 142 15.10 6.84 13.23
N TRP A 143 15.35 8.12 13.39
CA TRP A 143 15.30 8.80 14.70
C TRP A 143 13.86 8.95 15.22
N ARG A 144 12.85 9.06 14.34
CA ARG A 144 11.43 9.09 14.74
C ARG A 144 11.00 7.74 15.30
N GLU A 145 11.45 6.67 14.69
CA GLU A 145 11.23 5.33 15.21
C GLU A 145 11.84 5.15 16.62
N LEU A 146 13.04 5.70 16.84
CA LEU A 146 13.67 5.72 18.18
C LEU A 146 12.79 6.42 19.22
N LEU A 147 12.27 7.61 18.90
CA LEU A 147 11.41 8.36 19.83
C LEU A 147 10.11 7.62 20.14
N THR A 148 9.51 6.98 19.15
CA THR A 148 8.32 6.15 19.34
C THR A 148 8.61 4.96 20.26
N LEU A 149 9.78 4.35 20.12
CA LEU A 149 10.19 3.21 20.94
C LEU A 149 10.53 3.58 22.38
N ALA A 150 11.11 4.78 22.56
CA ALA A 150 11.39 5.33 23.89
C ALA A 150 10.12 5.78 24.64
N GLY A 151 8.93 5.67 24.02
CA GLY A 151 7.67 6.17 24.60
C GLY A 151 7.58 7.69 24.62
N LEU A 152 8.54 8.37 23.98
CA LEU A 152 8.60 9.84 23.89
C LEU A 152 7.73 10.37 22.75
N ARG A 153 7.17 9.45 21.95
CA ARG A 153 6.28 9.75 20.84
C ARG A 153 5.24 8.64 20.68
N SER A 154 3.97 8.99 20.42
CA SER A 154 2.96 7.96 20.13
C SER A 154 3.13 7.41 18.72
N GLY A 155 3.20 6.08 18.57
CA GLY A 155 3.50 5.42 17.30
C GLY A 155 2.44 5.59 16.19
N ALA A 156 1.25 6.07 16.56
CA ALA A 156 0.13 6.20 15.62
C ALA A 156 -0.27 7.66 15.32
N GLY A 157 0.33 8.65 15.98
CA GLY A 157 -0.23 9.99 16.01
C GLY A 157 0.59 11.10 15.36
N ASP A 158 1.91 10.98 15.36
CA ASP A 158 2.75 12.15 15.14
C ASP A 158 3.33 12.30 13.73
N GLY A 159 2.96 11.45 12.83
CA GLY A 159 3.24 11.55 11.40
C GLY A 159 1.99 11.31 10.58
N ALA A 160 0.93 10.74 11.18
CA ALA A 160 -0.36 10.70 10.51
C ALA A 160 -0.85 12.15 10.41
N PRO A 161 -1.08 12.68 9.23
CA PRO A 161 -1.81 13.92 9.14
C PRO A 161 -3.13 13.67 9.86
N ARG A 162 -3.46 14.49 10.84
CA ARG A 162 -4.85 14.76 11.18
C ARG A 162 -5.53 14.98 9.85
N ALA A 163 -6.76 14.45 9.68
CA ALA A 163 -7.49 14.53 8.43
C ALA A 163 -7.05 15.74 7.63
N ILE A 164 -6.43 15.50 6.46
CA ILE A 164 -5.83 16.60 5.71
C ILE A 164 -7.02 17.30 5.06
N ASP A 165 -7.39 18.44 5.58
CA ASP A 165 -8.51 19.23 5.08
C ASP A 165 -8.09 20.15 3.92
N ALA A 166 -6.80 20.18 3.61
CA ALA A 166 -6.22 21.08 2.61
C ALA A 166 -5.26 20.35 1.66
N GLU A 167 -5.26 20.83 0.43
CA GLU A 167 -4.26 20.46 -0.56
C GLU A 167 -2.86 20.82 -0.08
N LYS A 168 -1.90 19.90 -0.26
CA LYS A 168 -0.49 20.16 0.04
C LYS A 168 0.46 19.19 -0.64
N ASP A 169 1.70 19.63 -0.79
CA ASP A 169 2.82 18.75 -1.09
C ASP A 169 3.12 17.88 0.14
N VAL A 170 3.27 16.58 -0.09
CA VAL A 170 3.52 15.57 0.94
C VAL A 170 4.73 14.72 0.55
N ASP A 171 5.28 13.99 1.51
CA ASP A 171 6.40 13.12 1.19
C ASP A 171 5.94 11.88 0.41
N TRP A 172 4.81 11.25 0.81
CA TRP A 172 4.24 10.13 0.10
C TRP A 172 2.74 10.00 0.33
N VAL A 173 2.08 9.34 -0.62
CA VAL A 173 0.66 8.98 -0.57
C VAL A 173 0.49 7.47 -0.63
N CYS A 174 -0.57 6.95 0.00
CA CYS A 174 -0.81 5.53 0.15
C CYS A 174 -1.09 4.84 -1.19
N GLY A 175 -0.50 3.66 -1.41
CA GLY A 175 -0.71 2.82 -2.58
C GLY A 175 -2.15 2.34 -2.80
N SER A 176 -3.05 2.57 -1.83
CA SER A 176 -4.48 2.34 -2.01
C SER A 176 -5.13 3.26 -3.04
N PHE A 177 -4.55 4.45 -3.29
CA PHE A 177 -4.82 5.34 -4.42
C PHE A 177 -3.55 6.12 -4.72
N LEU A 178 -2.72 5.59 -5.61
CA LEU A 178 -1.50 6.25 -6.07
C LEU A 178 -1.64 6.53 -7.58
N LEU A 179 -2.04 7.75 -7.92
CA LEU A 179 -2.16 8.20 -9.31
C LEU A 179 -0.83 8.76 -9.79
N MET A 180 -0.17 8.05 -10.68
CA MET A 180 1.16 8.37 -11.20
C MET A 180 1.07 9.01 -12.58
N ARG A 181 1.82 10.09 -12.82
CA ARG A 181 2.02 10.64 -14.15
C ARG A 181 2.93 9.75 -14.97
N ARG A 182 2.55 9.44 -16.22
CA ARG A 182 3.34 8.61 -17.13
C ARG A 182 4.78 9.11 -17.26
N ALA A 183 5.00 10.39 -17.50
CA ALA A 183 6.33 10.96 -17.63
C ALA A 183 7.20 10.79 -16.36
N CYS A 184 6.60 10.86 -15.16
CA CYS A 184 7.29 10.56 -13.92
C CYS A 184 7.64 9.05 -13.82
N LEU A 185 6.66 8.19 -14.10
CA LEU A 185 6.84 6.74 -14.08
C LEU A 185 7.92 6.28 -15.06
N ASP A 186 7.95 6.84 -16.27
CA ASP A 186 8.96 6.51 -17.28
C ASP A 186 10.36 6.99 -16.87
N ALA A 187 10.44 8.13 -16.17
CA ALA A 187 11.72 8.68 -15.69
C ALA A 187 12.33 7.89 -14.53
N ILE A 188 11.52 7.40 -13.59
CA ILE A 188 12.02 6.76 -12.36
C ILE A 188 11.80 5.25 -12.30
N GLY A 189 11.03 4.70 -13.24
CA GLY A 189 10.70 3.29 -13.32
C GLY A 189 9.55 2.85 -12.41
N PRO A 190 9.16 1.56 -12.50
CA PRO A 190 8.05 0.98 -11.76
C PRO A 190 8.37 0.78 -10.27
N LEU A 191 7.52 0.04 -9.56
CA LEU A 191 7.74 -0.32 -8.16
C LEU A 191 9.00 -1.21 -8.03
N ASP A 192 9.72 -1.05 -6.92
CA ASP A 192 10.89 -1.89 -6.61
C ASP A 192 10.44 -3.25 -6.07
N GLU A 193 10.72 -4.30 -6.82
CA GLU A 193 10.27 -5.67 -6.53
C GLU A 193 10.92 -6.32 -5.30
N ARG A 194 11.90 -5.65 -4.67
CA ARG A 194 12.43 -6.04 -3.36
C ARG A 194 11.40 -5.91 -2.24
N PHE A 195 10.40 -5.05 -2.44
CA PHE A 195 9.26 -4.92 -1.53
C PHE A 195 8.17 -5.92 -1.94
N PHE A 196 7.99 -6.95 -1.13
CA PHE A 196 6.91 -7.92 -1.37
C PHE A 196 5.54 -7.27 -1.18
N ILE A 197 5.37 -6.51 -0.12
CA ILE A 197 4.23 -5.65 0.22
C ILE A 197 4.67 -4.68 1.30
N TYR A 198 4.08 -3.48 1.34
CA TYR A 198 4.44 -2.33 2.18
C TYR A 198 5.76 -1.67 1.77
N ASP A 199 5.78 -0.37 1.88
CA ASP A 199 6.88 0.54 1.59
C ASP A 199 7.27 0.65 0.10
N GLU A 200 6.64 -0.11 -0.82
CA GLU A 200 6.81 0.06 -2.27
C GLU A 200 6.29 1.42 -2.75
N ASP A 201 5.19 1.90 -2.16
CA ASP A 201 4.60 3.22 -2.40
C ASP A 201 5.48 4.34 -1.82
N ILE A 202 5.99 4.15 -0.61
CA ILE A 202 6.95 5.07 0.03
C ILE A 202 8.22 5.17 -0.81
N ASP A 203 8.76 4.03 -1.25
CA ASP A 203 9.96 3.96 -2.10
C ASP A 203 9.76 4.68 -3.42
N TRP A 204 8.62 4.43 -4.08
CA TRP A 204 8.32 5.04 -5.36
C TRP A 204 8.17 6.56 -5.23
N CYS A 205 7.44 7.04 -4.23
CA CYS A 205 7.29 8.47 -3.93
C CYS A 205 8.66 9.11 -3.59
N ARG A 206 9.53 8.41 -2.85
CA ARG A 206 10.86 8.91 -2.53
C ARG A 206 11.73 9.06 -3.77
N ARG A 207 11.65 8.11 -4.73
CA ARG A 207 12.38 8.21 -6.00
C ARG A 207 11.84 9.37 -6.86
N ALA A 208 10.52 9.54 -6.91
CA ALA A 208 9.88 10.64 -7.62
C ALA A 208 10.30 12.00 -7.02
N TRP A 209 10.27 12.11 -5.70
CA TRP A 209 10.69 13.30 -4.98
C TRP A 209 12.17 13.64 -5.24
N ASN A 210 13.08 12.63 -5.21
CA ASN A 210 14.50 12.80 -5.52
C ASN A 210 14.75 13.20 -6.98
N ALA A 211 13.84 12.88 -7.90
CA ALA A 211 13.87 13.30 -9.31
C ALA A 211 13.23 14.68 -9.54
N GLY A 212 12.82 15.38 -8.48
CA GLY A 212 12.27 16.75 -8.56
C GLY A 212 10.76 16.81 -8.79
N TRP A 213 10.05 15.66 -8.78
CA TRP A 213 8.61 15.65 -8.89
C TRP A 213 7.93 15.95 -7.57
N LYS A 214 6.79 16.69 -7.61
CA LYS A 214 5.93 16.87 -6.44
C LYS A 214 5.04 15.66 -6.22
N ILE A 215 4.87 15.28 -4.97
CA ILE A 215 3.85 14.33 -4.53
C ILE A 215 2.76 15.16 -3.84
N ARG A 216 1.55 15.08 -4.37
CA ARG A 216 0.45 15.95 -3.93
C ARG A 216 -0.64 15.13 -3.24
N PHE A 217 -1.09 15.60 -2.10
CA PHE A 217 -2.37 15.21 -1.52
C PHE A 217 -3.43 16.27 -1.86
N TRP A 218 -4.56 15.84 -2.42
CA TRP A 218 -5.66 16.71 -2.82
C TRP A 218 -6.99 16.18 -2.27
N PRO A 219 -7.67 16.92 -1.37
CA PRO A 219 -8.95 16.50 -0.76
C PRO A 219 -10.18 16.82 -1.62
N GLY A 220 -10.01 17.43 -2.80
CA GLY A 220 -11.13 17.78 -3.70
C GLY A 220 -11.81 16.57 -4.36
N ALA A 221 -11.25 15.37 -4.20
CA ALA A 221 -11.88 14.11 -4.53
C ALA A 221 -11.72 13.12 -3.37
N SER A 222 -12.63 12.15 -3.27
CA SER A 222 -12.57 11.15 -2.21
C SER A 222 -13.06 9.78 -2.68
N MET A 223 -12.60 8.73 -2.00
CA MET A 223 -13.07 7.36 -2.17
C MET A 223 -13.25 6.68 -0.82
N VAL A 224 -14.00 5.60 -0.77
CA VAL A 224 -14.10 4.75 0.42
C VAL A 224 -13.02 3.67 0.36
N HIS A 225 -12.27 3.50 1.44
CA HIS A 225 -11.28 2.43 1.58
C HIS A 225 -11.61 1.57 2.79
N VAL A 226 -12.01 0.34 2.55
CA VAL A 226 -12.46 -0.58 3.59
C VAL A 226 -11.29 -1.05 4.47
N GLY A 227 -10.11 -1.20 3.89
CA GLY A 227 -8.86 -1.40 4.63
C GLY A 227 -8.71 -2.77 5.29
N ALA A 228 -9.36 -3.83 4.78
CA ALA A 228 -9.38 -5.12 5.46
C ALA A 228 -9.29 -6.36 4.55
N ALA A 229 -9.39 -6.24 3.24
CA ALA A 229 -9.58 -7.39 2.35
C ALA A 229 -8.50 -8.48 2.45
N ALA A 230 -7.22 -8.10 2.53
CA ALA A 230 -6.11 -9.04 2.62
C ALA A 230 -5.72 -9.45 4.05
N ARG A 231 -6.27 -8.78 5.09
CA ARG A 231 -5.87 -9.00 6.50
C ARG A 231 -6.04 -10.44 7.01
N PRO A 232 -7.14 -11.16 6.68
CA PRO A 232 -7.35 -12.52 7.18
C PRO A 232 -6.32 -13.53 6.69
N PHE A 233 -5.65 -13.26 5.57
CA PHE A 233 -4.76 -14.20 4.90
C PHE A 233 -3.27 -13.94 5.19
N MET A 234 -2.95 -12.85 5.86
CA MET A 234 -1.56 -12.46 6.14
C MET A 234 -1.13 -12.92 7.53
N LYS A 235 -0.44 -14.06 7.61
CA LYS A 235 -0.07 -14.74 8.86
C LYS A 235 0.89 -13.94 9.77
N ASP A 236 1.74 -13.07 9.24
CA ASP A 236 2.68 -12.27 10.04
C ASP A 236 2.91 -10.87 9.46
N LYS A 237 1.85 -10.06 9.51
CA LYS A 237 1.87 -8.68 9.01
C LYS A 237 3.01 -7.85 9.61
N THR A 238 3.29 -8.03 10.91
CA THR A 238 4.32 -7.27 11.62
C THR A 238 5.71 -7.57 11.08
N PHE A 239 5.99 -8.85 10.78
CA PHE A 239 7.29 -9.25 10.23
C PHE A 239 7.48 -8.79 8.79
N VAL A 240 6.44 -8.89 7.96
CA VAL A 240 6.47 -8.42 6.57
C VAL A 240 6.74 -6.92 6.53
N HIS A 241 6.00 -6.14 7.32
CA HIS A 241 6.19 -4.69 7.43
C HIS A 241 7.60 -4.33 7.92
N PHE A 242 8.10 -5.04 8.93
CA PHE A 242 9.46 -4.85 9.42
C PHE A 242 10.53 -5.06 8.34
N ARG A 243 10.41 -6.12 7.54
CA ARG A 243 11.34 -6.41 6.45
C ARG A 243 11.32 -5.32 5.39
N SER A 244 10.15 -4.88 5.00
CA SER A 244 9.99 -3.81 4.02
C SER A 244 10.61 -2.53 4.54
N HIS A 245 10.33 -2.15 5.78
CA HIS A 245 10.90 -0.95 6.43
C HIS A 245 12.43 -1.02 6.57
N LEU A 246 12.97 -2.19 6.92
CA LEU A 246 14.41 -2.41 6.97
C LEU A 246 15.05 -2.25 5.58
N SER A 247 14.38 -2.76 4.53
CA SER A 247 14.81 -2.61 3.14
C SER A 247 14.77 -1.16 2.68
N PHE A 248 13.73 -0.41 3.07
CA PHE A 248 13.59 1.01 2.82
C PHE A 248 14.74 1.81 3.47
N PHE A 249 14.98 1.59 4.76
CA PHE A 249 16.09 2.28 5.46
C PHE A 249 17.45 1.96 4.85
N ARG A 250 17.69 0.68 4.52
CA ARG A 250 18.95 0.28 3.87
C ARG A 250 19.15 0.96 2.53
N LYS A 251 18.09 1.08 1.73
CA LYS A 251 18.11 1.70 0.40
C LYS A 251 18.32 3.20 0.46
N HIS A 252 17.59 3.90 1.32
CA HIS A 252 17.50 5.36 1.30
C HIS A 252 18.34 6.08 2.37
N HIS A 253 18.71 5.38 3.43
CA HIS A 253 19.51 5.95 4.53
C HIS A 253 20.85 5.23 4.75
N GLY A 254 21.08 4.10 4.07
CA GLY A 254 22.32 3.33 4.18
C GLY A 254 22.30 2.27 5.28
N PRO A 255 23.41 1.51 5.42
CA PRO A 255 23.46 0.34 6.29
C PRO A 255 23.40 0.65 7.80
N LEU A 256 24.00 1.77 8.23
CA LEU A 256 24.03 2.10 9.67
C LEU A 256 22.64 2.44 10.24
N PRO A 257 21.83 3.32 9.65
CA PRO A 257 20.46 3.56 10.07
C PRO A 257 19.58 2.28 10.00
N ALA A 258 19.77 1.45 8.98
CA ALA A 258 19.05 0.19 8.86
C ALA A 258 19.41 -0.78 9.99
N MET A 259 20.69 -0.88 10.33
CA MET A 259 21.17 -1.70 11.47
C MET A 259 20.62 -1.17 12.79
N LEU A 260 20.62 0.14 12.99
CA LEU A 260 20.04 0.76 14.18
C LEU A 260 18.54 0.42 14.30
N TYR A 261 17.77 0.58 13.23
CA TYR A 261 16.36 0.20 13.19
C TYR A 261 16.16 -1.29 13.54
N TYR A 262 16.99 -2.18 12.96
CA TYR A 262 16.97 -3.61 13.27
C TYR A 262 17.20 -3.88 14.76
N LEU A 263 18.26 -3.30 15.35
CA LEU A 263 18.60 -3.50 16.77
C LEU A 263 17.49 -3.01 17.69
N ILE A 264 16.87 -1.88 17.37
CA ILE A 264 15.75 -1.32 18.09
C ILE A 264 14.55 -2.26 18.07
N MET A 265 14.19 -2.78 16.91
CA MET A 265 13.05 -3.70 16.77
C MET A 265 13.29 -5.02 17.50
N VAL A 266 14.49 -5.56 17.42
CA VAL A 266 14.88 -6.77 18.20
C VAL A 266 14.82 -6.49 19.69
N GLY A 267 15.37 -5.37 20.15
CA GLY A 267 15.33 -4.95 21.56
C GLY A 267 13.90 -4.80 22.08
N ARG A 268 13.01 -4.16 21.31
CA ARG A 268 11.59 -4.01 21.65
C ARG A 268 10.87 -5.35 21.80
N LEU A 269 11.12 -6.27 20.86
CA LEU A 269 10.51 -7.60 20.90
C LEU A 269 11.03 -8.42 22.08
N THR A 270 12.34 -8.31 22.36
CA THR A 270 12.95 -8.94 23.54
C THR A 270 12.32 -8.43 24.83
N PHE A 271 12.22 -7.11 24.97
CA PHE A 271 11.57 -6.49 26.14
C PHE A 271 10.12 -6.93 26.28
N ALA A 272 9.36 -6.93 25.17
CA ALA A 272 7.96 -7.38 25.19
C ALA A 272 7.83 -8.87 25.59
N THR A 273 8.79 -9.71 25.18
CA THR A 273 8.83 -11.13 25.55
C THR A 273 9.14 -11.28 27.04
N ILE A 274 10.10 -10.52 27.58
CA ILE A 274 10.42 -10.52 29.02
C ILE A 274 9.19 -10.14 29.85
N ILE A 275 8.52 -9.03 29.50
CA ILE A 275 7.29 -8.60 30.19
C ILE A 275 6.21 -9.69 30.15
N GLN A 276 6.02 -10.33 28.99
CA GLN A 276 5.03 -11.40 28.87
C GLN A 276 5.38 -12.62 29.74
N THR A 277 6.68 -12.95 29.83
CA THR A 277 7.17 -14.03 30.68
C THR A 277 6.93 -13.72 32.17
N LEU A 278 7.24 -12.50 32.60
CA LEU A 278 6.95 -12.05 33.97
C LEU A 278 5.44 -12.11 34.27
N LYS A 279 4.58 -11.65 33.36
CA LYS A 279 3.12 -11.77 33.51
C LYS A 279 2.67 -13.23 33.64
N TRP A 280 3.27 -14.13 32.88
CA TRP A 280 2.99 -15.57 33.01
C TRP A 280 3.40 -16.11 34.38
N MET A 281 4.59 -15.76 34.89
CA MET A 281 5.09 -16.20 36.20
C MET A 281 4.17 -15.78 37.36
N ILE A 282 3.48 -14.67 37.25
CA ILE A 282 2.51 -14.17 38.24
C ILE A 282 1.05 -14.50 37.91
N GLY A 283 0.83 -15.42 36.96
CA GLY A 283 -0.51 -15.90 36.60
C GLY A 283 -1.36 -14.97 35.77
N GLN A 284 -0.81 -13.86 35.26
CA GLN A 284 -1.52 -12.86 34.47
C GLN A 284 -1.45 -13.10 32.95
N ALA A 285 -0.79 -14.15 32.51
CA ALA A 285 -0.69 -14.51 31.08
C ALA A 285 -0.59 -16.04 30.93
N SER A 286 -0.95 -16.55 29.73
CA SER A 286 -0.80 -17.96 29.41
C SER A 286 0.58 -18.27 28.83
N PHE A 287 1.05 -19.53 29.01
CA PHE A 287 2.28 -20.00 28.37
C PHE A 287 2.22 -19.93 26.85
N ALA A 288 1.05 -20.12 26.25
CA ALA A 288 0.84 -19.99 24.80
C ALA A 288 1.20 -18.58 24.30
N GLN A 289 0.82 -17.53 25.04
CA GLN A 289 1.16 -16.14 24.71
C GLN A 289 2.67 -15.86 24.82
N VAL A 290 3.35 -16.45 25.80
CA VAL A 290 4.82 -16.35 25.92
C VAL A 290 5.50 -17.02 24.73
N ARG A 291 5.08 -18.25 24.39
CA ARG A 291 5.63 -19.00 23.25
C ARG A 291 5.42 -18.28 21.92
N GLU A 292 4.25 -17.70 21.69
CA GLU A 292 3.97 -16.93 20.49
C GLU A 292 4.90 -15.72 20.35
N ARG A 293 5.07 -14.95 21.43
CA ARG A 293 6.00 -13.79 21.42
C ARG A 293 7.45 -14.20 21.24
N SER A 294 7.89 -15.28 21.90
CA SER A 294 9.25 -15.82 21.74
C SER A 294 9.51 -16.29 20.30
N ASN A 295 8.56 -16.97 19.68
CA ASN A 295 8.67 -17.39 18.29
C ASN A 295 8.76 -16.17 17.34
N ARG A 296 7.94 -15.15 17.56
CA ARG A 296 7.98 -13.90 16.78
C ARG A 296 9.34 -13.20 16.95
N GLN A 297 9.84 -13.07 18.18
CA GLN A 297 11.17 -12.52 18.44
C GLN A 297 12.27 -13.28 17.69
N MET A 298 12.23 -14.61 17.71
CA MET A 298 13.22 -15.46 17.03
C MET A 298 13.16 -15.27 15.50
N GLN A 299 11.98 -15.13 14.91
CA GLN A 299 11.83 -14.83 13.48
C GLN A 299 12.51 -13.52 13.12
N PHE A 300 12.29 -12.46 13.91
CA PHE A 300 12.92 -11.16 13.70
C PHE A 300 14.45 -11.23 13.88
N ALA A 301 14.93 -11.82 14.97
CA ALA A 301 16.36 -11.89 15.27
C ALA A 301 17.16 -12.67 14.22
N LEU A 302 16.55 -13.68 13.63
CA LEU A 302 17.21 -14.53 12.62
C LEU A 302 16.93 -14.06 11.19
N LEU A 303 16.12 -13.01 10.98
CA LEU A 303 15.61 -12.62 9.66
C LEU A 303 15.12 -13.83 8.84
N ARG A 304 14.70 -14.89 9.55
CA ARG A 304 14.24 -16.12 8.92
C ARG A 304 12.98 -15.81 8.13
N HIS A 305 13.07 -16.06 6.85
CA HIS A 305 11.97 -15.98 5.93
C HIS A 305 11.00 -17.12 6.23
N GLY A 306 9.93 -16.84 6.96
CA GLY A 306 8.74 -17.62 6.72
C GLY A 306 8.38 -17.37 5.25
N ARG A 307 8.32 -18.41 4.43
CA ARG A 307 7.71 -18.29 3.10
C ARG A 307 6.32 -17.72 3.32
N THR A 308 6.15 -16.44 3.01
CA THR A 308 4.85 -15.80 3.00
C THR A 308 4.13 -16.36 1.79
N GLY A 309 3.20 -17.26 2.01
CA GLY A 309 2.35 -17.76 0.96
C GLY A 309 2.62 -19.21 0.61
N GLY A 310 1.94 -20.09 1.28
CA GLY A 310 1.38 -21.33 0.80
C GLY A 310 -0.12 -21.18 0.95
#